data_40f7c701608d94f301d8a2b16b2fbfb1
#
_entry.id   40f7c701608d94f301d8a2b16b2fbfb1
#
_cell.length_a   1.000
_cell.length_b   1.000
_cell.length_c   1.000
_cell.angle_alpha   90.00
_cell.angle_beta   90.00
_cell.angle_gamma   90.00
#
_symmetry.space_group_name_H-M   'P 1'
#
loop_
_entity.id
_entity.type
_entity.pdbx_description
1 polymer ?
#
loop_
_entity_poly.entity_id
_entity_poly.type
_entity_poly.pdbx_seq_one_letter_code
_entity_poly.pdbx_strand_id
1 'polypeptide(L)'
;MEELDIIRMNDSFDRPNWDEYFMLQAELAKLRSNCMTRQVGAVIVRNHRQLATGYNGTPPGIKNCFEGGCKRCQLRMEGKIESGASLDRCLCNHAEANAIMHCAILGIEAGSKNAILYSTFMPCLECSKMAITIGIKEIICLDTYPETDYDLIKESAVTIKRLDKDKIQYWAKTLLNL
;
A
#
# COMPACT_ATOMS: atom_id res chain seq x y z
N MET A 1 -36.95 37.06 2.40
CA MET A 1 -35.78 36.94 1.50
C MET A 1 -34.61 36.64 2.40
N GLU A 2 -34.35 35.37 2.55
CA GLU A 2 -33.18 34.92 3.33
C GLU A 2 -31.93 35.21 2.50
N GLU A 3 -31.03 35.97 3.08
CA GLU A 3 -29.72 36.25 2.53
C GLU A 3 -28.98 34.89 2.45
N LEU A 4 -28.74 34.41 1.25
CA LEU A 4 -27.82 33.33 1.00
C LEU A 4 -26.44 33.80 1.48
N ASP A 5 -26.00 33.31 2.62
CA ASP A 5 -24.63 33.48 3.08
C ASP A 5 -23.69 32.93 1.99
N ILE A 6 -23.18 33.82 1.18
CA ILE A 6 -22.08 33.53 0.27
C ILE A 6 -20.89 33.18 1.18
N ILE A 7 -20.64 31.88 1.32
CA ILE A 7 -19.44 31.38 1.98
C ILE A 7 -18.26 32.13 1.36
N ARG A 8 -17.63 33.00 2.15
CA ARG A 8 -16.42 33.70 1.73
C ARG A 8 -15.34 32.65 1.45
N MET A 9 -15.06 32.42 0.17
CA MET A 9 -13.97 31.57 -0.32
C MET A 9 -12.59 32.18 -0.02
N ASN A 10 -12.33 32.51 1.25
CA ASN A 10 -11.05 33.09 1.68
C ASN A 10 -10.33 32.24 2.73
N ASP A 11 -10.89 31.11 3.14
CA ASP A 11 -10.12 30.07 3.81
C ASP A 11 -9.47 29.22 2.73
N SER A 12 -8.15 29.09 2.78
CA SER A 12 -7.41 28.27 1.82
C SER A 12 -8.09 26.91 1.71
N PHE A 13 -8.63 26.57 0.54
CA PHE A 13 -9.26 25.28 0.30
C PHE A 13 -8.23 24.19 0.58
N ASP A 14 -8.30 23.61 1.77
CA ASP A 14 -7.38 22.58 2.21
C ASP A 14 -7.74 21.25 1.54
N ARG A 15 -6.79 20.64 0.87
CA ARG A 15 -6.94 19.35 0.21
C ARG A 15 -5.66 18.54 0.31
N PRO A 16 -5.74 17.19 0.34
CA PRO A 16 -4.54 16.37 0.32
C PRO A 16 -3.72 16.64 -0.94
N ASN A 17 -2.40 16.66 -0.80
CA ASN A 17 -1.53 16.62 -1.96
C ASN A 17 -1.62 15.23 -2.65
N TRP A 18 -0.99 15.06 -3.82
CA TRP A 18 -1.12 13.82 -4.59
C TRP A 18 -0.60 12.58 -3.83
N ASP A 19 0.46 12.72 -3.06
CA ASP A 19 1.00 11.59 -2.28
C ASP A 19 0.07 11.21 -1.13
N GLU A 20 -0.46 12.19 -0.42
CA GLU A 20 -1.44 11.98 0.64
C GLU A 20 -2.72 11.34 0.08
N TYR A 21 -3.21 11.83 -1.07
CA TYR A 21 -4.40 11.31 -1.73
C TYR A 21 -4.24 9.83 -2.15
N PHE A 22 -3.12 9.46 -2.78
CA PHE A 22 -2.91 8.08 -3.20
C PHE A 22 -2.56 7.16 -2.02
N MET A 23 -1.95 7.68 -0.96
CA MET A 23 -1.75 6.92 0.26
C MET A 23 -3.07 6.63 0.98
N LEU A 24 -4.04 7.55 0.97
CA LEU A 24 -5.40 7.28 1.46
C LEU A 24 -6.08 6.17 0.67
N GLN A 25 -5.87 6.09 -0.65
CA GLN A 25 -6.39 4.99 -1.45
C GLN A 25 -5.72 3.65 -1.09
N ALA A 26 -4.41 3.66 -0.78
CA ALA A 26 -3.73 2.46 -0.27
C ALA A 26 -4.27 2.05 1.10
N GLU A 27 -4.55 3.00 2.01
CA GLU A 27 -5.20 2.73 3.30
C GLU A 27 -6.62 2.17 3.12
N LEU A 28 -7.37 2.67 2.15
CA LEU A 28 -8.69 2.12 1.81
C LEU A 28 -8.57 0.67 1.26
N ALA A 29 -7.62 0.43 0.36
CA ALA A 29 -7.36 -0.91 -0.18
C ALA A 29 -6.98 -1.90 0.94
N LYS A 30 -6.22 -1.47 1.94
CA LYS A 30 -5.83 -2.25 3.12
C LYS A 30 -7.03 -2.86 3.86
N LEU A 31 -8.19 -2.19 3.88
CA LEU A 31 -9.41 -2.69 4.53
C LEU A 31 -9.94 -3.99 3.90
N ARG A 32 -9.54 -4.31 2.69
CA ARG A 32 -9.89 -5.58 2.02
C ARG A 32 -8.94 -6.73 2.35
N SER A 33 -7.86 -6.48 3.09
CA SER A 33 -6.93 -7.53 3.48
C SER A 33 -7.62 -8.64 4.26
N ASN A 34 -7.35 -9.89 3.89
CA ASN A 34 -7.80 -11.05 4.64
C ASN A 34 -6.71 -11.63 5.56
N CYS A 35 -5.54 -10.98 5.66
CA CYS A 35 -4.45 -11.43 6.52
C CYS A 35 -4.71 -11.09 7.99
N MET A 36 -4.67 -12.10 8.86
CA MET A 36 -4.94 -11.94 10.29
C MET A 36 -3.78 -11.31 11.09
N THR A 37 -2.56 -11.25 10.52
CA THR A 37 -1.40 -10.79 11.28
C THR A 37 -1.00 -9.34 10.98
N ARG A 38 -1.08 -8.91 9.74
CA ARG A 38 -0.82 -7.54 9.32
C ARG A 38 -1.61 -7.24 8.06
N GLN A 39 -2.35 -6.17 8.07
CA GLN A 39 -3.07 -5.67 6.90
C GLN A 39 -2.21 -4.63 6.18
N VAL A 40 -2.07 -4.78 4.88
CA VAL A 40 -1.32 -3.88 4.01
C VAL A 40 -2.13 -3.61 2.75
N GLY A 41 -2.11 -2.38 2.28
CA GLY A 41 -2.68 -1.97 1.00
C GLY A 41 -1.62 -1.29 0.13
N ALA A 42 -1.76 -1.42 -1.17
CA ALA A 42 -0.86 -0.82 -2.14
C ALA A 42 -1.63 -0.27 -3.36
N VAL A 43 -1.09 0.79 -3.95
CA VAL A 43 -1.63 1.40 -5.17
C VAL A 43 -0.48 1.72 -6.12
N ILE A 44 -0.62 1.34 -7.38
CA ILE A 44 0.29 1.76 -8.46
C ILE A 44 -0.34 2.91 -9.20
N VAL A 45 0.42 3.99 -9.34
CA VAL A 45 -0.03 5.25 -9.94
C VAL A 45 0.93 5.67 -11.05
N ARG A 46 0.41 6.25 -12.11
CA ARG A 46 1.19 6.88 -13.18
C ARG A 46 0.50 8.15 -13.64
N ASN A 47 1.26 9.26 -13.71
CA ASN A 47 0.73 10.56 -14.13
C ASN A 47 -0.56 10.95 -13.38
N HIS A 48 -0.59 10.80 -12.07
CA HIS A 48 -1.73 11.04 -11.20
C HIS A 48 -2.99 10.23 -11.58
N ARG A 49 -2.82 9.04 -12.15
CA ARG A 49 -3.90 8.09 -12.42
C ARG A 49 -3.57 6.76 -11.77
N GLN A 50 -4.51 6.26 -10.98
CA GLN A 50 -4.42 4.92 -10.41
C GLN A 50 -4.49 3.89 -11.52
N LEU A 51 -3.51 3.00 -11.57
CA LEU A 51 -3.44 1.87 -12.50
C LEU A 51 -4.00 0.59 -11.88
N ALA A 52 -3.60 0.28 -10.64
CA ALA A 52 -4.03 -0.89 -9.91
C ALA A 52 -4.00 -0.68 -8.41
N THR A 53 -4.80 -1.45 -7.70
CA THR A 53 -4.72 -1.61 -6.24
C THR A 53 -4.36 -3.04 -5.89
N GLY A 54 -3.76 -3.21 -4.73
CA GLY A 54 -3.54 -4.51 -4.11
C GLY A 54 -3.73 -4.44 -2.61
N TYR A 55 -4.11 -5.53 -2.02
CA TYR A 55 -4.11 -5.75 -0.58
C TYR A 55 -3.59 -7.15 -0.30
N ASN A 56 -3.00 -7.35 0.86
CA ASN A 56 -2.42 -8.66 1.15
C ASN A 56 -3.48 -9.67 1.59
N GLY A 57 -3.29 -10.90 1.17
CA GLY A 57 -4.21 -11.99 1.48
C GLY A 57 -3.92 -13.25 0.68
N THR A 58 -4.62 -14.34 1.01
CA THR A 58 -4.53 -15.59 0.27
C THR A 58 -5.02 -15.41 -1.17
N PRO A 59 -4.43 -16.12 -2.14
CA PRO A 59 -4.86 -16.06 -3.54
C PRO A 59 -6.33 -16.44 -3.72
N PRO A 60 -6.97 -16.00 -4.82
CA PRO A 60 -8.32 -16.44 -5.19
C PRO A 60 -8.43 -17.98 -5.24
N GLY A 61 -9.55 -18.50 -4.73
CA GLY A 61 -9.79 -19.94 -4.63
C GLY A 61 -9.17 -20.62 -3.41
N ILE A 62 -8.32 -19.92 -2.65
CA ILE A 62 -7.77 -20.40 -1.38
C ILE A 62 -8.60 -19.83 -0.24
N LYS A 63 -8.83 -20.64 0.80
CA LYS A 63 -9.50 -20.22 2.03
C LYS A 63 -8.86 -18.94 2.60
N ASN A 64 -9.66 -17.97 3.03
CA ASN A 64 -9.16 -16.73 3.59
C ASN A 64 -8.22 -16.98 4.78
N CYS A 65 -7.22 -16.12 4.94
CA CYS A 65 -6.23 -16.26 6.01
C CYS A 65 -6.92 -16.27 7.39
N PHE A 66 -7.84 -15.34 7.65
CA PHE A 66 -8.58 -15.25 8.92
C PHE A 66 -9.55 -16.43 9.16
N GLU A 67 -9.89 -17.20 8.12
CA GLU A 67 -10.67 -18.44 8.21
C GLU A 67 -9.78 -19.68 8.38
N GLY A 68 -8.48 -19.48 8.55
CA GLY A 68 -7.51 -20.57 8.71
C GLY A 68 -6.81 -20.99 7.42
N GLY A 69 -6.90 -20.21 6.35
CA GLY A 69 -6.25 -20.52 5.08
C GLY A 69 -4.73 -20.43 5.11
N CYS A 70 -4.13 -19.72 6.07
CA CYS A 70 -2.69 -19.59 6.20
C CYS A 70 -2.18 -20.10 7.55
N LYS A 71 -1.62 -21.31 7.56
CA LYS A 71 -1.06 -21.94 8.79
C LYS A 71 0.04 -21.09 9.43
N ARG A 72 0.88 -20.46 8.65
CA ARG A 72 1.94 -19.57 9.16
C ARG A 72 1.35 -18.40 9.97
N CYS A 73 0.30 -17.75 9.45
CA CYS A 73 -0.34 -16.65 10.17
C CYS A 73 -1.04 -17.13 11.45
N GLN A 74 -1.63 -18.31 11.44
CA GLN A 74 -2.19 -18.92 12.66
C GLN A 74 -1.13 -19.13 13.74
N LEU A 75 0.01 -19.77 13.40
CA LEU A 75 1.10 -20.00 14.33
C LEU A 75 1.65 -18.69 14.92
N ARG A 76 1.67 -17.62 14.13
CA ARG A 76 2.05 -16.30 14.61
C ARG A 76 1.05 -15.72 15.59
N MET A 77 -0.25 -15.83 15.32
CA MET A 77 -1.30 -15.36 16.23
C MET A 77 -1.31 -16.15 17.54
N GLU A 78 -0.93 -17.43 17.48
CA GLU A 78 -0.76 -18.30 18.67
C GLU A 78 0.56 -18.03 19.41
N GLY A 79 1.39 -17.08 18.96
CA GLY A 79 2.70 -16.78 19.58
C GLY A 79 3.76 -17.85 19.38
N LYS A 80 3.53 -18.82 18.49
CA LYS A 80 4.45 -19.96 18.24
C LYS A 80 5.60 -19.62 17.29
N ILE A 81 5.50 -18.54 16.55
CA ILE A 81 6.56 -18.00 15.68
C ILE A 81 6.63 -16.50 15.79
N GLU A 82 7.80 -15.93 15.60
CA GLU A 82 8.04 -14.49 15.66
C GLU A 82 7.62 -13.75 14.39
N SER A 83 7.56 -12.41 14.50
CA SER A 83 7.36 -11.54 13.34
C SER A 83 8.52 -11.66 12.37
N GLY A 84 8.21 -11.85 11.08
CA GLY A 84 9.23 -12.02 10.05
C GLY A 84 9.71 -13.46 9.85
N ALA A 85 9.47 -14.37 10.80
CA ALA A 85 9.88 -15.77 10.66
C ALA A 85 9.01 -16.52 9.63
N SER A 86 9.61 -17.48 8.91
CA SER A 86 8.96 -18.41 7.96
C SER A 86 8.06 -17.71 6.92
N LEU A 87 8.49 -16.57 6.39
CA LEU A 87 7.74 -15.81 5.38
C LEU A 87 7.57 -16.60 4.07
N ASP A 88 8.52 -17.47 3.74
CA ASP A 88 8.50 -18.41 2.62
C ASP A 88 7.30 -19.39 2.66
N ARG A 89 6.74 -19.61 3.86
CA ARG A 89 5.56 -20.46 4.08
C ARG A 89 4.25 -19.69 4.19
N CYS A 90 4.29 -18.38 4.03
CA CYS A 90 3.09 -17.55 4.06
C CYS A 90 2.29 -17.70 2.77
N LEU A 91 1.02 -18.09 2.87
CA LEU A 91 0.15 -18.20 1.70
C LEU A 91 -0.49 -16.86 1.30
N CYS A 92 -0.31 -15.81 2.09
CA CYS A 92 -0.77 -14.50 1.71
C CYS A 92 0.21 -13.84 0.73
N ASN A 93 -0.26 -13.52 -0.46
CA ASN A 93 0.46 -12.59 -1.33
C ASN A 93 0.55 -11.23 -0.65
N HIS A 94 1.62 -10.50 -0.90
CA HIS A 94 1.76 -9.14 -0.40
C HIS A 94 0.94 -8.17 -1.24
N ALA A 95 0.58 -7.03 -0.66
CA ALA A 95 -0.26 -6.03 -1.31
C ALA A 95 0.38 -5.49 -2.60
N GLU A 96 1.67 -5.24 -2.56
CA GLU A 96 2.46 -4.75 -3.69
C GLU A 96 2.50 -5.77 -4.84
N ALA A 97 2.74 -7.05 -4.50
CA ALA A 97 2.72 -8.14 -5.46
C ALA A 97 1.34 -8.25 -6.13
N ASN A 98 0.25 -8.16 -5.35
CA ASN A 98 -1.10 -8.18 -5.90
C ASN A 98 -1.37 -6.98 -6.81
N ALA A 99 -0.93 -5.77 -6.46
CA ALA A 99 -1.06 -4.60 -7.34
C ALA A 99 -0.32 -4.79 -8.67
N ILE A 100 0.89 -5.35 -8.63
CA ILE A 100 1.68 -5.69 -9.82
C ILE A 100 0.97 -6.75 -10.67
N MET A 101 0.48 -7.82 -10.05
CA MET A 101 -0.25 -8.87 -10.75
C MET A 101 -1.54 -8.36 -11.38
N HIS A 102 -2.26 -7.44 -10.72
CA HIS A 102 -3.46 -6.82 -11.32
C HIS A 102 -3.11 -6.01 -12.56
N CYS A 103 -2.01 -5.26 -12.56
CA CYS A 103 -1.53 -4.62 -13.79
C CYS A 103 -1.30 -5.64 -14.90
N ALA A 104 -0.62 -6.75 -14.60
CA ALA A 104 -0.33 -7.79 -15.58
C ALA A 104 -1.60 -8.45 -16.12
N ILE A 105 -2.57 -8.79 -15.26
CA ILE A 105 -3.86 -9.41 -15.66
C ILE A 105 -4.66 -8.47 -16.58
N LEU A 106 -4.61 -7.16 -16.33
CA LEU A 106 -5.33 -6.17 -17.12
C LEU A 106 -4.56 -5.68 -18.36
N GLY A 107 -3.36 -6.21 -18.61
CA GLY A 107 -2.50 -5.77 -19.70
C GLY A 107 -2.02 -4.31 -19.54
N ILE A 108 -1.95 -3.82 -18.30
CA ILE A 108 -1.51 -2.46 -18.00
C ILE A 108 0.00 -2.46 -17.81
N GLU A 109 0.71 -1.67 -18.59
CA GLU A 109 2.13 -1.45 -18.39
C GLU A 109 2.36 -0.62 -17.11
N ALA A 110 2.72 -1.31 -16.02
CA ALA A 110 2.97 -0.67 -14.73
C ALA A 110 4.30 0.10 -14.69
N GLY A 111 5.27 -0.31 -15.49
CA GLY A 111 6.67 0.10 -15.42
C GLY A 111 7.09 1.23 -16.35
N SER A 112 6.16 1.97 -16.96
CA SER A 112 6.56 3.12 -17.78
C SER A 112 7.07 4.29 -16.92
N LYS A 113 7.83 5.19 -17.54
CA LYS A 113 8.37 6.40 -16.90
C LYS A 113 7.31 7.07 -16.00
N ASN A 114 7.68 7.39 -14.75
CA ASN A 114 6.86 8.05 -13.73
C ASN A 114 5.81 7.18 -13.04
N ALA A 115 5.94 5.85 -13.01
CA ALA A 115 5.12 5.02 -12.16
C ALA A 115 5.63 5.05 -10.70
N ILE A 116 4.71 5.20 -9.76
CA ILE A 116 4.94 5.29 -8.33
C ILE A 116 4.17 4.17 -7.65
N LEU A 117 4.80 3.49 -6.71
CA LEU A 117 4.16 2.51 -5.84
C LEU A 117 3.92 3.15 -4.46
N TYR A 118 2.66 3.31 -4.11
CA TYR A 118 2.24 3.66 -2.75
C TYR A 118 1.94 2.37 -1.99
N SER A 119 2.51 2.21 -0.81
CA SER A 119 2.22 1.07 0.07
C SER A 119 2.12 1.53 1.52
N THR A 120 1.12 1.05 2.25
CA THR A 120 0.93 1.40 3.67
C THR A 120 2.05 0.88 4.57
N PHE A 121 2.86 -0.04 4.05
CA PHE A 121 4.06 -0.56 4.69
C PHE A 121 5.17 -0.71 3.66
N MET A 122 6.43 -0.48 4.07
CA MET A 122 7.59 -0.62 3.18
C MET A 122 7.60 -2.00 2.51
N PRO A 123 7.72 -2.09 1.18
CA PRO A 123 7.85 -3.35 0.48
C PRO A 123 9.02 -4.19 1.02
N CYS A 124 8.79 -5.49 1.18
CA CYS A 124 9.87 -6.42 1.50
C CYS A 124 10.82 -6.58 0.30
N LEU A 125 11.95 -7.25 0.51
CA LEU A 125 12.96 -7.47 -0.53
C LEU A 125 12.36 -8.05 -1.83
N GLU A 126 11.47 -9.06 -1.73
CA GLU A 126 10.86 -9.67 -2.91
C GLU A 126 9.93 -8.70 -3.66
N CYS A 127 9.10 -7.94 -2.94
CA CYS A 127 8.24 -6.93 -3.54
C CYS A 127 9.06 -5.78 -4.16
N SER A 128 10.17 -5.40 -3.52
CA SER A 128 11.07 -4.39 -4.06
C SER A 128 11.73 -4.86 -5.37
N LYS A 129 12.20 -6.11 -5.44
CA LYS A 129 12.72 -6.71 -6.69
C LYS A 129 11.67 -6.68 -7.80
N MET A 130 10.43 -7.07 -7.51
CA MET A 130 9.35 -7.02 -8.50
C MET A 130 9.07 -5.58 -8.97
N ALA A 131 8.99 -4.62 -8.05
CA ALA A 131 8.76 -3.21 -8.37
C ALA A 131 9.87 -2.65 -9.26
N ILE A 132 11.14 -2.95 -8.95
CA ILE A 132 12.29 -2.55 -9.77
C ILE A 132 12.22 -3.18 -11.16
N THR A 133 11.92 -4.49 -11.23
CA THR A 133 11.85 -5.25 -12.49
C THR A 133 10.81 -4.69 -13.45
N ILE A 134 9.64 -4.27 -12.94
CA ILE A 134 8.61 -3.64 -13.77
C ILE A 134 8.85 -2.16 -14.05
N GLY A 135 9.92 -1.57 -13.52
CA GLY A 135 10.34 -0.19 -13.80
C GLY A 135 9.73 0.89 -12.91
N ILE A 136 9.20 0.56 -11.74
CA ILE A 136 8.82 1.54 -10.71
C ILE A 136 10.05 2.38 -10.37
N LYS A 137 9.88 3.70 -10.29
CA LYS A 137 10.96 4.66 -9.99
C LYS A 137 10.88 5.27 -8.60
N GLU A 138 9.72 5.23 -8.00
CA GLU A 138 9.51 5.78 -6.66
C GLU A 138 8.60 4.85 -5.85
N ILE A 139 8.97 4.63 -4.60
CA ILE A 139 8.18 3.91 -3.60
C ILE A 139 7.87 4.87 -2.47
N ILE A 140 6.59 5.04 -2.18
CA ILE A 140 6.10 5.91 -1.10
C ILE A 140 5.40 5.05 -0.06
N CYS A 141 5.82 5.14 1.22
CA CYS A 141 5.30 4.32 2.30
C CYS A 141 5.01 5.11 3.58
N LEU A 142 4.25 4.51 4.51
CA LEU A 142 3.99 5.06 5.85
C LEU A 142 4.92 4.45 6.89
N ASP A 143 4.99 3.13 6.93
CA ASP A 143 5.77 2.37 7.90
C ASP A 143 6.92 1.64 7.23
N THR A 144 7.99 1.43 7.99
CA THR A 144 9.18 0.72 7.53
C THR A 144 9.53 -0.43 8.46
N TYR A 145 10.31 -1.39 7.95
CA TYR A 145 10.99 -2.35 8.80
C TYR A 145 12.12 -1.69 9.58
N PRO A 146 12.45 -2.17 10.79
CA PRO A 146 13.60 -1.68 11.55
C PRO A 146 14.91 -1.83 10.78
N GLU A 147 15.06 -2.94 10.08
CA GLU A 147 16.18 -3.25 9.21
C GLU A 147 15.66 -3.43 7.79
N THR A 148 15.93 -2.47 6.93
CA THR A 148 15.62 -2.56 5.50
C THR A 148 16.93 -2.75 4.75
N ASP A 149 16.99 -3.76 3.88
CA ASP A 149 18.10 -3.93 2.95
C ASP A 149 18.02 -2.83 1.88
N TYR A 150 18.72 -1.72 2.17
CA TYR A 150 18.75 -0.57 1.28
C TYR A 150 19.72 -0.71 0.12
N ASP A 151 20.58 -1.74 0.09
CA ASP A 151 21.63 -1.84 -0.94
C ASP A 151 20.99 -2.10 -2.30
N LEU A 152 20.03 -2.99 -2.40
CA LEU A 152 19.24 -3.17 -3.63
C LEU A 152 18.60 -1.86 -4.12
N ILE A 153 18.02 -1.10 -3.21
CA ILE A 153 17.35 0.18 -3.55
C ILE A 153 18.38 1.21 -4.03
N LYS A 154 19.50 1.33 -3.33
CA LYS A 154 20.58 2.27 -3.71
C LYS A 154 21.13 1.98 -5.12
N GLU A 155 21.33 0.70 -5.45
CA GLU A 155 21.83 0.28 -6.76
C GLU A 155 20.78 0.46 -7.88
N SER A 156 19.50 0.35 -7.56
CA SER A 156 18.40 0.36 -8.54
C SER A 156 17.97 1.74 -9.02
N ALA A 157 18.50 2.82 -8.46
CA ALA A 157 18.05 4.21 -8.70
C ALA A 157 16.52 4.42 -8.41
N VAL A 158 15.91 3.57 -7.56
CA VAL A 158 14.56 3.77 -7.04
C VAL A 158 14.65 4.67 -5.81
N THR A 159 13.80 5.68 -5.75
CA THR A 159 13.70 6.53 -4.57
C THR A 159 12.66 5.99 -3.60
N ILE A 160 12.94 6.14 -2.29
CA ILE A 160 11.98 5.83 -1.23
C ILE A 160 11.64 7.11 -0.51
N LYS A 161 10.33 7.35 -0.35
CA LYS A 161 9.80 8.46 0.43
C LYS A 161 8.87 7.91 1.52
N ARG A 162 9.05 8.41 2.73
CA ARG A 162 8.14 8.15 3.84
C ARG A 162 7.22 9.33 4.05
N LEU A 163 5.92 9.08 4.16
CA LEU A 163 4.93 10.10 4.47
C LEU A 163 4.69 10.18 5.98
N ASP A 164 4.23 11.35 6.39
CA ASP A 164 3.77 11.59 7.74
C ASP A 164 2.41 10.90 7.98
N LYS A 165 2.39 9.99 8.93
CA LYS A 165 1.19 9.25 9.32
C LYS A 165 0.09 10.15 9.88
N ASP A 166 0.45 11.17 10.63
CA ASP A 166 -0.52 12.04 11.31
C ASP A 166 -1.32 12.83 10.28
N LYS A 167 -0.67 13.24 9.18
CA LYS A 167 -1.35 13.87 8.04
C LYS A 167 -2.34 12.93 7.36
N ILE A 168 -1.97 11.68 7.16
CA ILE A 168 -2.87 10.68 6.54
C ILE A 168 -4.06 10.41 7.46
N GLN A 169 -3.84 10.32 8.77
CA GLN A 169 -4.92 10.16 9.76
C GLN A 169 -5.84 11.39 9.80
N TYR A 170 -5.28 12.59 9.71
CA TYR A 170 -6.06 13.82 9.61
C TYR A 170 -7.01 13.77 8.41
N TRP A 171 -6.51 13.45 7.22
CA TRP A 171 -7.35 13.34 6.02
C TRP A 171 -8.38 12.22 6.11
N ALA A 172 -8.04 11.08 6.70
CA ALA A 172 -8.97 9.99 6.90
C ALA A 172 -10.15 10.40 7.82
N LYS A 173 -9.87 11.12 8.89
CA LYS A 173 -10.90 11.69 9.78
C LYS A 173 -11.76 12.73 9.06
N THR A 174 -11.14 13.63 8.32
CA THR A 174 -11.83 14.66 7.52
C THR A 174 -12.80 14.02 6.51
N LEU A 175 -12.37 12.95 5.83
CA LEU A 175 -13.21 12.20 4.89
C LEU A 175 -14.46 11.62 5.55
N LEU A 176 -14.35 11.18 6.80
CA LEU A 176 -15.45 10.54 7.55
C LEU A 176 -16.21 11.52 8.44
N ASN A 177 -15.87 12.81 8.45
CA ASN A 177 -16.41 13.84 9.34
C ASN A 177 -16.28 13.46 10.83
N LEU A 178 -15.14 12.86 11.24
CA LEU A 178 -14.85 12.41 12.62
C LEU A 178 -13.94 13.38 13.35
#